data_0f863d1a8580eb672048c3e3cfd11662
#
_entry.id   0f863d1a8580eb672048c3e3cfd11662
#
_cell.length_a   1.000
_cell.length_b   1.000
_cell.length_c   1.000
_cell.angle_alpha   90.00
_cell.angle_beta   90.00
_cell.angle_gamma   90.00
#
_symmetry.space_group_name_H-M   'P 1'
#
loop_
_entity.id
_entity.type
_entity.pdbx_description
1 polymer ?
#
loop_
_entity_poly.entity_id
_entity_poly.type
_entity_poly.pdbx_seq_one_letter_code
_entity_poly.pdbx_strand_id
1 'polypeptide(L)'
;RLHLGLDFGHALCVRFITKRFIGEYDHKKEVTYRCSRVVDQEAVDLEILDIAYCFPKCQTISLFSSIRWADGFLLLYSITQRLSFLEVPRLKELIDQTKQSLVVPTVLVANKDDLEIGREVTTEEGQRLATDLRCSFRELSVAEVGLGVEAAVFQLIRLVLDQQRPLPDRRSYMLTVRHALTRKLTRSKTMQW
;
A
#
# COMPACT_ATOMS: atom_id res chain seq x y z
N ARG A 1 -6.71 -6.89 -6.11
CA ARG A 1 -5.55 -7.79 -6.01
C ARG A 1 -4.39 -7.05 -5.40
N LEU A 2 -3.74 -7.63 -4.39
CA LEU A 2 -2.63 -7.00 -3.70
C LEU A 2 -1.34 -7.79 -3.91
N HIS A 3 -0.26 -7.06 -4.22
CA HIS A 3 1.08 -7.62 -4.34
C HIS A 3 1.94 -7.20 -3.15
N LEU A 4 2.55 -8.17 -2.48
CA LEU A 4 3.49 -7.95 -1.37
C LEU A 4 4.88 -8.36 -1.84
N GLY A 5 5.84 -7.44 -1.81
CA GLY A 5 7.22 -7.68 -2.24
C GLY A 5 8.23 -7.27 -1.18
N LEU A 6 9.33 -7.98 -1.12
CA LEU A 6 10.49 -7.97 -0.25
C LEU A 6 10.47 -9.02 0.87
N ASP A 7 11.64 -9.34 1.43
CA ASP A 7 11.95 -10.49 2.30
C ASP A 7 11.06 -10.68 3.55
N PHE A 8 10.24 -9.70 3.92
CA PHE A 8 9.36 -9.75 5.09
C PHE A 8 7.87 -9.84 4.72
N GLY A 9 7.55 -9.95 3.44
CA GLY A 9 6.17 -10.00 2.94
C GLY A 9 5.41 -11.20 3.47
N HIS A 10 6.04 -12.36 3.56
CA HIS A 10 5.42 -13.58 4.05
C HIS A 10 4.90 -13.45 5.48
N ALA A 11 5.73 -12.98 6.40
CA ALA A 11 5.33 -12.76 7.79
C ALA A 11 4.13 -11.80 7.89
N LEU A 12 4.12 -10.73 7.10
CA LEU A 12 3.02 -9.78 7.04
C LEU A 12 1.76 -10.42 6.47
N CYS A 13 1.85 -11.22 5.39
CA CYS A 13 0.72 -11.94 4.81
C CYS A 13 0.08 -12.88 5.83
N VAL A 14 0.88 -13.73 6.47
CA VAL A 14 0.40 -14.68 7.46
C VAL A 14 -0.20 -13.95 8.66
N ARG A 15 0.44 -12.88 9.14
CA ARG A 15 -0.09 -12.07 10.23
C ARG A 15 -1.45 -11.45 9.88
N PHE A 16 -1.58 -10.88 8.69
CA PHE A 16 -2.83 -10.28 8.23
C PHE A 16 -3.95 -11.31 8.13
N ILE A 17 -3.66 -12.50 7.58
CA ILE A 17 -4.67 -13.52 7.32
C ILE A 17 -5.05 -14.27 8.58
N THR A 18 -4.06 -14.71 9.38
CA THR A 18 -4.26 -15.63 10.51
C THR A 18 -4.27 -14.94 11.86
N LYS A 19 -3.86 -13.66 11.93
CA LYS A 19 -3.62 -12.91 13.18
C LYS A 19 -2.48 -13.50 14.04
N ARG A 20 -1.71 -14.44 13.51
CA ARG A 20 -0.58 -15.09 14.19
C ARG A 20 0.73 -14.65 13.57
N PHE A 21 1.77 -14.55 14.39
CA PHE A 21 3.15 -14.40 13.92
C PHE A 21 3.83 -15.77 13.95
N ILE A 22 4.48 -16.13 12.86
CA ILE A 22 5.30 -17.33 12.73
C ILE A 22 6.67 -16.87 12.28
N GLY A 23 7.73 -17.17 13.06
CA GLY A 23 9.08 -16.64 12.84
C GLY A 23 9.93 -17.43 11.84
N GLU A 24 9.56 -18.67 11.53
CA GLU A 24 10.32 -19.52 10.60
C GLU A 24 9.50 -19.80 9.34
N TYR A 25 10.09 -19.48 8.18
CA TYR A 25 9.43 -19.61 6.88
C TYR A 25 10.35 -20.16 5.80
N ASP A 26 9.79 -20.90 4.87
CA ASP A 26 10.48 -21.28 3.65
C ASP A 26 10.36 -20.14 2.61
N HIS A 27 11.38 -19.30 2.53
CA HIS A 27 11.45 -18.11 1.69
C HIS A 27 11.51 -18.39 0.17
N LYS A 28 11.34 -19.64 -0.25
CA LYS A 28 11.63 -20.05 -1.64
C LYS A 28 10.40 -20.15 -2.55
N LYS A 29 9.20 -19.92 -2.05
CA LYS A 29 7.98 -20.12 -2.82
C LYS A 29 7.13 -18.86 -2.89
N GLU A 30 6.74 -18.51 -4.11
CA GLU A 30 5.65 -17.59 -4.37
C GLU A 30 4.32 -18.21 -3.89
N VAL A 31 3.60 -17.52 -3.00
CA VAL A 31 2.35 -18.02 -2.41
C VAL A 31 1.24 -17.00 -2.64
N THR A 32 0.11 -17.47 -3.16
CA THR A 32 -1.10 -16.65 -3.31
C THR A 32 -2.09 -16.98 -2.20
N TYR A 33 -2.51 -15.96 -1.46
CA TYR A 33 -3.52 -16.05 -0.42
C TYR A 33 -4.81 -15.40 -0.90
N ARG A 34 -5.95 -15.99 -0.52
CA ARG A 34 -7.29 -15.43 -0.80
C ARG A 34 -8.04 -15.21 0.49
N CYS A 35 -8.62 -14.05 0.66
CA CYS A 35 -9.49 -13.75 1.79
C CYS A 35 -10.45 -12.60 1.45
N SER A 36 -11.57 -12.55 2.18
CA SER A 36 -12.50 -11.41 2.12
C SER A 36 -12.37 -10.58 3.38
N ARG A 37 -12.45 -9.26 3.25
CA ARG A 37 -12.42 -8.29 4.36
C ARG A 37 -13.48 -7.23 4.14
N VAL A 38 -13.92 -6.61 5.22
CA VAL A 38 -14.78 -5.44 5.17
C VAL A 38 -13.91 -4.20 5.43
N VAL A 39 -13.86 -3.30 4.47
CA VAL A 39 -13.12 -2.04 4.54
C VAL A 39 -14.12 -0.92 4.29
N ASP A 40 -14.26 0.01 5.25
CA ASP A 40 -15.17 1.15 5.16
C ASP A 40 -16.62 0.74 4.80
N GLN A 41 -17.11 -0.37 5.40
CA GLN A 41 -18.43 -0.99 5.20
C GLN A 41 -18.63 -1.69 3.84
N GLU A 42 -17.62 -1.75 3.00
CA GLU A 42 -17.63 -2.49 1.73
C GLU A 42 -16.92 -3.83 1.87
N ALA A 43 -17.53 -4.90 1.37
CA ALA A 43 -16.89 -6.21 1.31
C ALA A 43 -15.92 -6.24 0.12
N VAL A 44 -14.67 -6.60 0.40
CA VAL A 44 -13.59 -6.64 -0.59
C VAL A 44 -12.95 -8.02 -0.61
N ASP A 45 -12.92 -8.64 -1.78
CA ASP A 45 -12.19 -9.88 -2.00
C ASP A 45 -10.75 -9.59 -2.38
N LEU A 46 -9.83 -10.19 -1.64
CA LEU A 46 -8.40 -9.97 -1.78
C LEU A 46 -7.72 -11.23 -2.30
N GLU A 47 -6.86 -11.03 -3.28
CA GLU A 47 -5.83 -11.98 -3.66
C GLU A 47 -4.48 -11.34 -3.34
N ILE A 48 -3.74 -11.95 -2.43
CA ILE A 48 -2.45 -11.44 -1.95
C ILE A 48 -1.37 -12.37 -2.48
N LEU A 49 -0.47 -11.82 -3.27
CA LEU A 49 0.68 -12.55 -3.79
C LEU A 49 1.92 -12.15 -3.00
N ASP A 50 2.46 -13.11 -2.28
CA ASP A 50 3.71 -12.97 -1.54
C ASP A 50 4.87 -13.44 -2.42
N ILE A 51 5.77 -12.52 -2.73
CA ILE A 51 6.96 -12.79 -3.53
C ILE A 51 8.18 -12.51 -2.67
N ALA A 52 8.95 -13.54 -2.39
CA ALA A 52 10.28 -13.38 -1.84
C ALA A 52 11.19 -12.80 -2.91
N TYR A 53 11.54 -11.52 -2.79
CA TYR A 53 12.50 -10.87 -3.66
C TYR A 53 13.92 -11.13 -3.16
N CYS A 54 14.60 -12.10 -3.75
CA CYS A 54 16.02 -12.39 -3.46
C CYS A 54 16.91 -11.72 -4.50
N PHE A 55 17.47 -10.57 -4.18
CA PHE A 55 18.51 -9.95 -5.01
C PHE A 55 19.84 -10.73 -4.89
N PRO A 56 20.57 -11.01 -5.97
CA PRO A 56 20.38 -10.68 -7.39
C PRO A 56 19.77 -11.83 -8.24
N LYS A 57 19.23 -12.89 -7.63
CA LYS A 57 18.87 -14.15 -8.30
C LYS A 57 17.39 -14.26 -8.74
N CYS A 58 16.55 -13.24 -8.58
CA CYS A 58 15.15 -13.32 -8.97
C CYS A 58 14.97 -13.56 -10.48
N GLN A 59 14.18 -14.57 -10.81
CA GLN A 59 13.74 -14.81 -12.19
C GLN A 59 12.85 -13.65 -12.64
N THR A 60 13.42 -12.78 -13.44
CA THR A 60 12.83 -11.51 -13.88
C THR A 60 11.45 -11.66 -14.53
N ILE A 61 11.18 -12.78 -15.22
CA ILE A 61 9.91 -13.01 -15.95
C ILE A 61 8.72 -13.18 -14.99
N SER A 62 8.87 -13.95 -13.91
CA SER A 62 7.81 -14.13 -12.90
C SER A 62 7.45 -12.81 -12.25
N LEU A 63 8.45 -12.02 -11.85
CA LEU A 63 8.26 -10.73 -11.20
C LEU A 63 7.47 -9.74 -12.08
N PHE A 64 7.79 -9.64 -13.37
CA PHE A 64 7.04 -8.78 -14.30
C PHE A 64 5.57 -9.20 -14.44
N SER A 65 5.31 -10.50 -14.48
CA SER A 65 3.95 -11.04 -14.57
C SER A 65 3.15 -10.69 -13.30
N SER A 66 3.77 -10.85 -12.14
CA SER A 66 3.17 -10.55 -10.84
C SER A 66 2.91 -9.05 -10.67
N ILE A 67 3.85 -8.19 -11.10
CA ILE A 67 3.65 -6.75 -11.11
C ILE A 67 2.47 -6.36 -12.02
N ARG A 68 2.37 -6.91 -13.22
CA ARG A 68 1.24 -6.62 -14.13
C ARG A 68 -0.10 -7.04 -13.55
N TRP A 69 -0.13 -8.16 -12.85
CA TRP A 69 -1.33 -8.73 -12.26
C TRP A 69 -1.87 -7.91 -11.09
N ALA A 70 -1.01 -7.35 -10.23
CA ALA A 70 -1.41 -6.68 -9.00
C ALA A 70 -2.02 -5.29 -9.24
N ASP A 71 -3.00 -4.90 -8.45
CA ASP A 71 -3.62 -3.57 -8.46
C ASP A 71 -2.92 -2.58 -7.52
N GLY A 72 -2.19 -3.08 -6.52
CA GLY A 72 -1.45 -2.27 -5.57
C GLY A 72 -0.32 -3.04 -4.88
N PHE A 73 0.58 -2.33 -4.21
CA PHE A 73 1.83 -2.87 -3.69
C PHE A 73 2.09 -2.45 -2.25
N LEU A 74 2.50 -3.43 -1.42
CA LEU A 74 3.18 -3.16 -0.17
C LEU A 74 4.68 -3.37 -0.39
N LEU A 75 5.48 -2.35 -0.20
CA LEU A 75 6.94 -2.42 -0.23
C LEU A 75 7.45 -2.40 1.20
N LEU A 76 8.14 -3.47 1.60
CA LEU A 76 8.65 -3.61 2.95
C LEU A 76 10.15 -3.45 2.98
N TYR A 77 10.67 -2.78 4.02
CA TYR A 77 12.06 -2.82 4.42
C TYR A 77 12.16 -3.00 5.94
N SER A 78 13.31 -3.46 6.43
CA SER A 78 13.58 -3.54 7.86
C SER A 78 14.33 -2.30 8.32
N ILE A 79 13.90 -1.66 9.40
CA ILE A 79 14.62 -0.53 10.00
C ILE A 79 16.00 -0.93 10.52
N THR A 80 16.24 -2.23 10.77
CA THR A 80 17.50 -2.80 11.23
C THR A 80 18.39 -3.33 10.10
N GLN A 81 18.03 -3.05 8.83
CA GLN A 81 18.79 -3.54 7.68
C GLN A 81 18.80 -2.51 6.56
N ARG A 82 19.81 -1.66 6.55
CA ARG A 82 19.94 -0.55 5.60
C ARG A 82 19.89 -1.01 4.13
N LEU A 83 20.43 -2.16 3.80
CA LEU A 83 20.41 -2.67 2.44
C LEU A 83 18.98 -2.88 1.91
N SER A 84 18.06 -3.35 2.76
CA SER A 84 16.66 -3.51 2.37
C SER A 84 15.98 -2.17 2.04
N PHE A 85 16.35 -1.11 2.74
CA PHE A 85 15.89 0.25 2.48
C PHE A 85 16.42 0.79 1.15
N LEU A 86 17.71 0.56 0.85
CA LEU A 86 18.34 1.04 -0.38
C LEU A 86 17.81 0.35 -1.65
N GLU A 87 17.22 -0.84 -1.54
CA GLU A 87 16.58 -1.55 -2.66
C GLU A 87 15.17 -1.03 -3.01
N VAL A 88 14.50 -0.33 -2.08
CA VAL A 88 13.12 0.16 -2.28
C VAL A 88 12.98 1.04 -3.54
N PRO A 89 13.84 2.04 -3.80
CA PRO A 89 13.72 2.90 -4.99
C PRO A 89 13.73 2.10 -6.29
N ARG A 90 14.65 1.13 -6.39
CA ARG A 90 14.81 0.28 -7.56
C ARG A 90 13.56 -0.57 -7.82
N LEU A 91 13.00 -1.17 -6.77
CA LEU A 91 11.79 -1.96 -6.90
C LEU A 91 10.58 -1.10 -7.28
N LYS A 92 10.46 0.09 -6.68
CA LYS A 92 9.40 1.03 -7.04
C LYS A 92 9.50 1.50 -8.49
N GLU A 93 10.69 1.81 -8.96
CA GLU A 93 10.94 2.17 -10.36
C GLU A 93 10.51 1.04 -11.30
N LEU A 94 10.88 -0.21 -10.99
CA LEU A 94 10.47 -1.39 -11.77
C LEU A 94 8.93 -1.54 -11.83
N ILE A 95 8.25 -1.31 -10.71
CA ILE A 95 6.79 -1.33 -10.64
C ILE A 95 6.20 -0.24 -11.55
N ASP A 96 6.67 0.99 -11.44
CA ASP A 96 6.15 2.14 -12.20
C ASP A 96 6.36 1.94 -13.72
N GLN A 97 7.54 1.49 -14.12
CA GLN A 97 7.85 1.17 -15.51
C GLN A 97 6.96 0.04 -16.05
N THR A 98 6.75 -1.02 -15.26
CA THR A 98 5.95 -2.18 -15.69
C THR A 98 4.46 -1.85 -15.77
N LYS A 99 3.95 -1.04 -14.85
CA LYS A 99 2.55 -0.59 -14.81
C LYS A 99 2.26 0.51 -15.82
N GLN A 100 3.27 1.22 -16.30
CA GLN A 100 3.12 2.36 -17.22
C GLN A 100 2.10 3.40 -16.71
N SER A 101 2.03 3.58 -15.40
CA SER A 101 1.10 4.48 -14.72
C SER A 101 1.86 5.53 -13.91
N LEU A 102 1.38 6.78 -13.95
CA LEU A 102 1.98 7.88 -13.19
C LEU A 102 1.75 7.74 -11.68
N VAL A 103 0.71 7.02 -11.28
CA VAL A 103 0.38 6.79 -9.88
C VAL A 103 -0.02 5.33 -9.71
N VAL A 104 0.86 4.55 -9.08
CA VAL A 104 0.59 3.16 -8.72
C VAL A 104 0.32 3.09 -7.23
N PRO A 105 -0.86 2.58 -6.79
CA PRO A 105 -1.16 2.43 -5.38
C PRO A 105 -0.04 1.66 -4.65
N THR A 106 0.66 2.34 -3.76
CA THR A 106 1.81 1.77 -3.06
C THR A 106 1.86 2.28 -1.63
N VAL A 107 2.08 1.38 -0.67
CA VAL A 107 2.40 1.72 0.71
C VAL A 107 3.79 1.21 1.03
N LEU A 108 4.68 2.10 1.46
CA LEU A 108 6.00 1.78 1.98
C LEU A 108 5.88 1.46 3.47
N VAL A 109 6.34 0.29 3.86
CA VAL A 109 6.27 -0.21 5.24
C VAL A 109 7.67 -0.39 5.81
N ALA A 110 7.99 0.38 6.84
CA ALA A 110 9.15 0.19 7.68
C ALA A 110 8.80 -0.86 8.77
N ASN A 111 9.42 -2.02 8.71
CA ASN A 111 9.14 -3.14 9.60
C ASN A 111 10.17 -3.20 10.74
N LYS A 112 9.80 -3.86 11.84
CA LYS A 112 10.59 -4.09 13.06
C LYS A 112 10.80 -2.83 13.90
N ASP A 113 9.81 -1.95 13.98
CA ASP A 113 9.86 -0.74 14.82
C ASP A 113 10.01 -1.06 16.32
N ASP A 114 9.74 -2.31 16.72
CA ASP A 114 10.05 -2.86 18.05
C ASP A 114 11.56 -2.97 18.35
N LEU A 115 12.42 -2.97 17.32
CA LEU A 115 13.87 -3.15 17.45
C LEU A 115 14.64 -1.82 17.35
N GLU A 116 14.30 -0.86 18.20
CA GLU A 116 14.90 0.48 18.18
C GLU A 116 16.43 0.46 18.41
N ILE A 117 16.93 -0.45 19.25
CA ILE A 117 18.37 -0.58 19.55
C ILE A 117 19.18 -0.98 18.31
N GLY A 118 18.57 -1.64 17.36
CA GLY A 118 19.21 -2.06 16.11
C GLY A 118 18.88 -1.20 14.90
N ARG A 119 18.28 -0.03 15.10
CA ARG A 119 17.83 0.84 14.01
C ARG A 119 19.02 1.37 13.18
N GLU A 120 18.98 1.13 11.88
CA GLU A 120 19.92 1.65 10.88
C GLU A 120 19.27 2.69 9.96
N VAL A 121 17.91 2.74 9.91
CA VAL A 121 17.14 3.66 9.09
C VAL A 121 16.19 4.44 9.98
N THR A 122 16.28 5.76 9.96
CA THR A 122 15.40 6.61 10.76
C THR A 122 13.99 6.71 10.16
N THR A 123 13.02 7.07 10.99
CA THR A 123 11.63 7.30 10.54
C THR A 123 11.57 8.43 9.51
N GLU A 124 12.37 9.49 9.69
CA GLU A 124 12.45 10.63 8.77
C GLU A 124 13.00 10.24 7.41
N GLU A 125 14.01 9.36 7.36
CA GLU A 125 14.52 8.81 6.09
C GLU A 125 13.43 8.04 5.36
N GLY A 126 12.68 7.19 6.07
CA GLY A 126 11.55 6.44 5.51
C GLY A 126 10.45 7.33 4.96
N GLN A 127 10.04 8.34 5.72
CA GLN A 127 9.01 9.32 5.32
C GLN A 127 9.46 10.13 4.10
N ARG A 128 10.71 10.57 4.06
CA ARG A 128 11.29 11.30 2.93
C ARG A 128 11.28 10.44 1.68
N LEU A 129 11.79 9.21 1.78
CA LEU A 129 11.78 8.26 0.67
C LEU A 129 10.36 8.00 0.15
N ALA A 130 9.39 7.78 1.03
CA ALA A 130 8.00 7.58 0.63
C ALA A 130 7.44 8.80 -0.13
N THR A 131 7.76 10.01 0.32
CA THR A 131 7.37 11.26 -0.35
C THR A 131 7.98 11.35 -1.75
N ASP A 132 9.27 11.06 -1.89
CA ASP A 132 10.01 11.10 -3.16
C ASP A 132 9.46 10.06 -4.15
N LEU A 133 9.08 8.89 -3.66
CA LEU A 133 8.49 7.79 -4.44
C LEU A 133 6.96 7.88 -4.61
N ARG A 134 6.32 8.93 -4.08
CA ARG A 134 4.86 9.10 -4.09
C ARG A 134 4.10 7.92 -3.49
N CYS A 135 4.63 7.36 -2.42
CA CYS A 135 4.04 6.27 -1.65
C CYS A 135 3.43 6.80 -0.34
N SER A 136 2.42 6.11 0.18
CA SER A 136 2.04 6.26 1.58
C SER A 136 3.08 5.58 2.46
N PHE A 137 3.29 6.08 3.69
CA PHE A 137 4.27 5.55 4.64
C PHE A 137 3.63 4.99 5.90
N ARG A 138 4.15 3.86 6.38
CA ARG A 138 3.83 3.26 7.67
C ARG A 138 5.08 2.68 8.31
N GLU A 139 5.19 2.83 9.63
CA GLU A 139 6.17 2.13 10.46
C GLU A 139 5.40 1.21 11.40
N LEU A 140 5.83 -0.04 11.53
CA LEU A 140 5.16 -1.07 12.32
C LEU A 140 6.10 -2.26 12.61
N SER A 141 5.74 -3.07 13.61
CA SER A 141 6.28 -4.42 13.78
C SER A 141 5.27 -5.49 13.36
N VAL A 142 5.68 -6.37 12.47
CA VAL A 142 4.90 -7.56 12.12
C VAL A 142 4.87 -8.56 13.29
N ALA A 143 5.87 -8.53 14.18
CA ALA A 143 5.96 -9.39 15.35
C ALA A 143 4.97 -8.99 16.45
N GLU A 144 4.69 -7.71 16.59
CA GLU A 144 3.80 -7.20 17.64
C GLU A 144 2.33 -7.47 17.39
N VAL A 145 1.59 -7.66 18.49
CA VAL A 145 0.13 -7.81 18.47
C VAL A 145 -0.49 -6.43 18.37
N GLY A 146 -0.84 -6.00 17.16
CA GLY A 146 -1.43 -4.68 16.96
C GLY A 146 -2.19 -4.54 15.64
N LEU A 147 -2.79 -3.39 15.45
CA LEU A 147 -3.55 -3.04 14.24
C LEU A 147 -2.65 -2.54 13.09
N GLY A 148 -1.33 -2.45 13.29
CA GLY A 148 -0.40 -1.86 12.33
C GLY A 148 -0.44 -2.55 10.96
N VAL A 149 -0.35 -3.87 10.94
CA VAL A 149 -0.42 -4.68 9.71
C VAL A 149 -1.75 -4.49 8.99
N GLU A 150 -2.85 -4.56 9.74
CA GLU A 150 -4.20 -4.38 9.19
C GLU A 150 -4.39 -2.96 8.63
N ALA A 151 -3.91 -1.94 9.35
CA ALA A 151 -3.96 -0.55 8.92
C ALA A 151 -3.16 -0.31 7.64
N ALA A 152 -1.99 -0.94 7.47
CA ALA A 152 -1.19 -0.82 6.25
C ALA A 152 -1.90 -1.46 5.05
N VAL A 153 -2.46 -2.67 5.21
CA VAL A 153 -3.21 -3.35 4.15
C VAL A 153 -4.49 -2.59 3.80
N PHE A 154 -5.25 -2.12 4.79
CA PHE A 154 -6.47 -1.34 4.55
C PHE A 154 -6.18 0.00 3.88
N GLN A 155 -5.06 0.64 4.21
CA GLN A 155 -4.63 1.85 3.50
C GLN A 155 -4.36 1.56 2.02
N LEU A 156 -3.68 0.45 1.70
CA LEU A 156 -3.46 0.05 0.32
C LEU A 156 -4.78 -0.24 -0.41
N ILE A 157 -5.71 -0.96 0.23
CA ILE A 157 -7.03 -1.24 -0.35
C ILE A 157 -7.75 0.06 -0.69
N ARG A 158 -7.75 1.06 0.21
CA ARG A 158 -8.36 2.36 -0.04
C ARG A 158 -7.74 3.06 -1.26
N LEU A 159 -6.41 3.07 -1.36
CA LEU A 159 -5.73 3.65 -2.51
C LEU A 159 -6.12 2.98 -3.83
N VAL A 160 -6.25 1.65 -3.83
CA VAL A 160 -6.70 0.89 -5.02
C VAL A 160 -8.14 1.21 -5.37
N LEU A 161 -9.04 1.18 -4.38
CA LEU A 161 -10.47 1.49 -4.59
C LEU A 161 -10.66 2.93 -5.07
N ASP A 162 -9.94 3.89 -4.51
CA ASP A 162 -10.02 5.29 -4.92
C ASP A 162 -9.55 5.48 -6.38
N GLN A 163 -8.54 4.74 -6.80
CA GLN A 163 -8.08 4.76 -8.20
C GLN A 163 -9.09 4.10 -9.16
N GLN A 164 -9.81 3.09 -8.70
CA GLN A 164 -10.81 2.37 -9.50
C GLN A 164 -12.17 3.08 -9.54
N ARG A 165 -12.41 4.03 -8.64
CA ARG A 165 -13.66 4.82 -8.67
C ARG A 165 -13.75 5.64 -9.95
N PRO A 166 -14.84 5.54 -10.70
CA PRO A 166 -15.03 6.38 -11.87
C PRO A 166 -15.01 7.86 -11.43
N LEU A 167 -14.30 8.69 -12.18
CA LEU A 167 -14.37 10.14 -11.97
C LEU A 167 -15.84 10.56 -11.97
N PRO A 168 -16.29 11.37 -11.01
CA PRO A 168 -17.65 11.88 -11.00
C PRO A 168 -17.93 12.54 -12.34
N ASP A 169 -19.02 12.13 -13.00
CA ASP A 169 -19.41 12.64 -14.31
C ASP A 169 -19.36 14.18 -14.25
N ARG A 170 -18.65 14.80 -15.20
CA ARG A 170 -18.53 16.27 -15.30
C ARG A 170 -19.89 16.97 -15.21
N ARG A 171 -20.96 16.32 -15.67
CA ARG A 171 -22.36 16.82 -15.55
C ARG A 171 -22.84 16.83 -14.09
N SER A 172 -22.55 15.80 -13.31
CA SER A 172 -22.93 15.73 -11.90
C SER A 172 -22.18 16.78 -11.07
N TYR A 173 -20.88 16.99 -11.32
CA TYR A 173 -20.10 18.02 -10.65
C TYR A 173 -20.61 19.43 -10.97
N MET A 174 -20.93 19.73 -12.25
CA MET A 174 -21.49 21.00 -12.68
C MET A 174 -22.89 21.26 -12.08
N LEU A 175 -23.71 20.23 -11.93
CA LEU A 175 -25.02 20.34 -11.29
C LEU A 175 -24.90 20.65 -9.80
N THR A 176 -23.95 19.99 -9.09
CA THR A 176 -23.71 20.21 -7.67
C THR A 176 -23.18 21.64 -7.40
N VAL A 177 -22.25 22.12 -8.22
CA VAL A 177 -21.72 23.48 -8.14
C VAL A 177 -22.83 24.51 -8.46
N ARG A 178 -23.64 24.25 -9.46
CA ARG A 178 -24.78 25.13 -9.83
C ARG A 178 -25.80 25.20 -8.70
N HIS A 179 -26.15 24.09 -8.05
CA HIS A 179 -27.04 24.09 -6.89
C HIS A 179 -26.46 24.81 -5.67
N ALA A 180 -25.15 24.67 -5.41
CA ALA A 180 -24.49 25.37 -4.32
C ALA A 180 -24.46 26.89 -4.55
N LEU A 181 -24.21 27.34 -5.78
CA LEU A 181 -24.25 28.75 -6.16
C LEU A 181 -25.65 29.33 -6.10
N THR A 182 -26.68 28.60 -6.54
CA THR A 182 -28.08 29.04 -6.47
C THR A 182 -28.57 29.21 -5.03
N ARG A 183 -28.17 28.28 -4.11
CA ARG A 183 -28.49 28.41 -2.68
C ARG A 183 -27.79 29.62 -2.01
N LYS A 184 -26.59 29.99 -2.43
CA LYS A 184 -25.92 31.20 -1.92
C LYS A 184 -26.58 32.47 -2.42
N LEU A 185 -27.03 32.52 -3.68
CA LEU A 185 -27.69 33.68 -4.26
C LEU A 185 -29.13 33.89 -3.72
N THR A 186 -29.85 32.82 -3.40
CA THR A 186 -31.18 32.94 -2.76
C THR A 186 -31.10 33.37 -1.30
N ARG A 187 -30.02 32.98 -0.58
CA ARG A 187 -29.80 33.41 0.83
C ARG A 187 -29.42 34.88 0.97
N SER A 188 -28.78 35.48 -0.04
CA SER A 188 -28.41 36.91 0.01
C SER A 188 -29.59 37.85 -0.38
N LYS A 189 -30.69 37.34 -0.97
CA LYS A 189 -31.87 38.13 -1.30
C LYS A 189 -32.92 38.22 -0.18
N THR A 190 -32.76 37.46 0.92
CA THR A 190 -33.69 37.44 2.06
C THR A 190 -33.26 38.30 3.25
N MET A 191 -32.20 39.11 3.10
CA MET A 191 -31.79 40.09 4.11
C MET A 191 -31.88 41.52 3.60
N GLN A 192 -33.03 41.91 3.12
CA GLN A 192 -33.44 43.32 3.02
C GLN A 192 -34.93 43.39 3.41
N TRP A 193 -35.16 43.69 4.68
CA TRP A 193 -36.24 44.51 5.26
C TRP A 193 -35.93 44.73 6.73
#